data_6d06bcb906d65283212ebfe09dd40410
#
_entry.id   6d06bcb906d65283212ebfe09dd40410
#
_cell.length_a   1.000
_cell.length_b   1.000
_cell.length_c   1.000
_cell.angle_alpha   90.00
_cell.angle_beta   90.00
_cell.angle_gamma   90.00
#
_symmetry.space_group_name_H-M   'P 1'
#
loop_
_entity.id
_entity.type
_entity.pdbx_description
1 polymer ?
#
loop_
_entity_poly.entity_id
_entity_poly.type
_entity_poly.pdbx_seq_one_letter_code
_entity_poly.pdbx_strand_id
1 'polypeptide(L)'
;LLTPFAADAQDDLTQKFVSAYKDKYGETPIQFAADAYDAIYAIKLAAEKENVTPDMSVSDICEAMKKGMTEISLEGLTGTITWTASGEPDKEPKAVKIENGAYTAME
;
A
#
# COMPACT_ATOMS: atom_id res chain seq x y z
N LEU A 1 -12.08 -7.07 -14.61
CA LEU A 1 -11.80 -7.25 -13.18
C LEU A 1 -11.27 -5.96 -12.58
N LEU A 2 -11.68 -5.65 -11.37
CA LEU A 2 -11.14 -4.54 -10.58
C LEU A 2 -10.17 -5.07 -9.52
N THR A 3 -9.00 -4.45 -9.43
CA THR A 3 -7.94 -4.83 -8.47
C THR A 3 -7.23 -3.55 -8.00
N PRO A 4 -6.66 -3.53 -6.81
CA PRO A 4 -5.84 -2.40 -6.37
C PRO A 4 -4.45 -2.35 -7.01
N PHE A 5 -4.00 -3.45 -7.64
CA PHE A 5 -2.62 -3.56 -8.14
C PHE A 5 -2.55 -4.31 -9.48
N ALA A 6 -1.72 -3.80 -10.40
CA ALA A 6 -1.36 -4.43 -11.65
C ALA A 6 0.17 -4.44 -11.79
N ALA A 7 0.79 -5.63 -11.81
CA ALA A 7 2.25 -5.77 -11.83
C ALA A 7 2.92 -5.26 -13.12
N ASP A 8 2.16 -5.10 -14.19
CA ASP A 8 2.60 -4.57 -15.48
C ASP A 8 2.34 -3.06 -15.66
N ALA A 9 1.83 -2.38 -14.65
CA ALA A 9 1.65 -0.93 -14.67
C ALA A 9 2.99 -0.23 -14.88
N GLN A 10 2.98 0.87 -15.66
CA GLN A 10 4.20 1.51 -16.16
C GLN A 10 4.75 2.61 -15.25
N ASP A 11 4.10 2.90 -14.14
CA ASP A 11 4.61 3.87 -13.17
C ASP A 11 5.91 3.40 -12.49
N ASP A 12 6.78 4.33 -12.20
CA ASP A 12 8.12 4.07 -11.66
C ASP A 12 8.10 3.29 -10.34
N LEU A 13 7.16 3.58 -9.44
CA LEU A 13 7.06 2.91 -8.15
C LEU A 13 6.74 1.42 -8.34
N THR A 14 5.76 1.10 -9.18
CA THR A 14 5.39 -0.28 -9.49
C THR A 14 6.54 -1.02 -10.16
N GLN A 15 7.20 -0.41 -11.15
CA GLN A 15 8.31 -1.06 -11.84
C GLN A 15 9.49 -1.37 -10.91
N LYS A 16 9.85 -0.45 -10.03
CA LYS A 16 10.91 -0.67 -9.02
C LYS A 16 10.55 -1.79 -8.05
N PHE A 17 9.31 -1.78 -7.55
CA PHE A 17 8.84 -2.83 -6.65
C PHE A 17 8.84 -4.20 -7.31
N VAL A 18 8.28 -4.33 -8.51
CA VAL A 18 8.21 -5.59 -9.25
C VAL A 18 9.59 -6.13 -9.55
N SER A 19 10.52 -5.28 -9.98
CA SER A 19 11.91 -5.68 -10.23
C SER A 19 12.59 -6.19 -8.96
N ALA A 20 12.53 -5.44 -7.87
CA ALA A 20 13.14 -5.84 -6.61
C ALA A 20 12.53 -7.12 -6.03
N TYR A 21 11.22 -7.30 -6.17
CA TYR A 21 10.53 -8.51 -5.73
C TYR A 21 10.96 -9.73 -6.54
N LYS A 22 11.03 -9.62 -7.88
CA LYS A 22 11.51 -10.69 -8.76
C LYS A 22 12.96 -11.07 -8.47
N ASP A 23 13.83 -10.09 -8.28
CA ASP A 23 15.25 -10.32 -7.96
C ASP A 23 15.41 -11.09 -6.64
N LYS A 24 14.55 -10.80 -5.67
CA LYS A 24 14.62 -11.43 -4.34
C LYS A 24 13.93 -12.80 -4.26
N TYR A 25 12.77 -12.94 -4.91
CA TYR A 25 11.90 -14.10 -4.74
C TYR A 25 11.74 -14.96 -6.00
N GLY A 26 12.21 -14.50 -7.16
CA GLY A 26 12.18 -15.25 -8.43
C GLY A 26 10.80 -15.29 -9.10
N GLU A 27 9.81 -14.54 -8.62
CA GLU A 27 8.44 -14.55 -9.15
C GLU A 27 7.83 -13.15 -9.23
N THR A 28 6.77 -13.00 -10.01
CA THR A 28 6.02 -11.73 -10.10
C THR A 28 5.16 -11.55 -8.85
N PRO A 29 5.20 -10.38 -8.19
CA PRO A 29 4.36 -10.11 -7.03
C PRO A 29 2.88 -10.07 -7.39
N ILE A 30 2.04 -10.56 -6.49
CA ILE A 30 0.59 -10.44 -6.55
C ILE A 30 0.11 -9.22 -5.74
N GLN A 31 -1.18 -8.89 -5.82
CA GLN A 31 -1.75 -7.73 -5.11
C GLN A 31 -1.47 -7.76 -3.61
N PHE A 32 -1.50 -8.91 -2.96
CA PHE A 32 -1.27 -9.01 -1.51
C PHE A 32 0.16 -8.62 -1.10
N ALA A 33 1.15 -8.84 -1.97
CA ALA A 33 2.50 -8.35 -1.75
C ALA A 33 2.56 -6.81 -1.82
N ALA A 34 1.83 -6.21 -2.76
CA ALA A 34 1.71 -4.76 -2.87
C ALA A 34 0.94 -4.15 -1.68
N ASP A 35 -0.15 -4.79 -1.24
CA ASP A 35 -0.91 -4.36 -0.06
C ASP A 35 -0.04 -4.39 1.20
N ALA A 36 0.75 -5.45 1.40
CA ALA A 36 1.67 -5.56 2.54
C ALA A 36 2.78 -4.51 2.50
N TYR A 37 3.31 -4.20 1.33
CA TYR A 37 4.29 -3.13 1.14
C TYR A 37 3.70 -1.77 1.53
N ASP A 38 2.51 -1.45 1.03
CA ASP A 38 1.82 -0.20 1.37
C ASP A 38 1.48 -0.12 2.86
N ALA A 39 1.10 -1.23 3.49
CA ALA A 39 0.79 -1.28 4.92
C ALA A 39 1.98 -0.85 5.80
N ILE A 40 3.19 -1.28 5.47
CA ILE A 40 4.40 -0.88 6.20
C ILE A 40 4.66 0.62 6.04
N TYR A 41 4.48 1.17 4.85
CA TYR A 41 4.63 2.62 4.64
C TYR A 41 3.53 3.44 5.31
N ALA A 42 2.29 2.94 5.37
CA ALA A 42 1.22 3.58 6.12
C ALA A 42 1.55 3.66 7.62
N ILE A 43 2.03 2.56 8.21
CA ILE A 43 2.48 2.53 9.61
C ILE A 43 3.60 3.54 9.84
N LYS A 44 4.59 3.57 8.95
CA LYS A 44 5.71 4.53 9.02
C LYS A 44 5.21 5.97 9.01
N LEU A 45 4.36 6.33 8.04
CA LEU A 45 3.85 7.69 7.91
C LEU A 45 3.01 8.11 9.13
N ALA A 46 2.15 7.24 9.63
CA ALA A 46 1.34 7.52 10.82
C ALA A 46 2.21 7.72 12.07
N ALA A 47 3.22 6.86 12.26
CA ALA A 47 4.15 6.97 13.38
C ALA A 47 4.97 8.26 13.31
N GLU A 48 5.46 8.64 12.14
CA GLU A 48 6.19 9.90 11.92
C GLU A 48 5.28 11.11 12.13
N LYS A 49 4.04 11.07 11.64
CA LYS A 49 3.04 12.14 11.78
C LYS A 49 2.78 12.48 13.25
N GLU A 50 2.65 11.47 14.08
CA GLU A 50 2.32 11.61 15.50
C GLU A 50 3.56 11.56 16.42
N ASN A 51 4.76 11.58 15.85
CA ASN A 51 6.04 11.54 16.60
C ASN A 51 6.11 10.37 17.59
N VAL A 52 5.68 9.19 17.17
CA VAL A 52 5.73 7.97 17.98
C VAL A 52 7.17 7.59 18.30
N THR A 53 7.45 7.31 19.56
CA THR A 53 8.78 6.93 20.07
C THR A 53 8.73 5.62 20.84
N PRO A 54 9.87 4.87 20.95
CA PRO A 54 9.90 3.56 21.62
C PRO A 54 9.63 3.58 23.12
N ASP A 55 9.76 4.75 23.76
CA ASP A 55 9.55 4.95 25.20
C ASP A 55 8.09 5.24 25.58
N MET A 56 7.22 5.43 24.60
CA MET A 56 5.78 5.62 24.82
C MET A 56 5.13 4.33 25.32
N SER A 57 4.07 4.47 26.14
CA SER A 57 3.26 3.31 26.53
C SER A 57 2.54 2.72 25.33
N VAL A 58 2.18 1.42 25.40
CA VAL A 58 1.40 0.76 24.33
C VAL A 58 0.08 1.50 24.07
N SER A 59 -0.60 1.95 25.13
CA SER A 59 -1.83 2.73 25.01
C SER A 59 -1.64 4.03 24.26
N ASP A 60 -0.59 4.78 24.58
CA ASP A 60 -0.28 6.07 23.93
C ASP A 60 0.10 5.85 22.46
N ILE A 61 0.89 4.81 22.15
CA ILE A 61 1.21 4.43 20.75
C ILE A 61 -0.06 4.10 19.98
N CYS A 62 -0.97 3.31 20.54
CA CYS A 62 -2.24 2.95 19.90
C CYS A 62 -3.10 4.18 19.58
N GLU A 63 -3.25 5.10 20.53
CA GLU A 63 -4.03 6.33 20.30
C GLU A 63 -3.36 7.24 19.27
N ALA A 64 -2.04 7.40 19.33
CA ALA A 64 -1.28 8.15 18.33
C ALA A 64 -1.42 7.54 16.92
N MET A 65 -1.28 6.22 16.81
CA MET A 65 -1.43 5.53 15.52
C MET A 65 -2.84 5.64 14.95
N LYS A 66 -3.88 5.49 15.77
CA LYS A 66 -5.28 5.69 15.35
C LYS A 66 -5.50 7.09 14.78
N LYS A 67 -5.00 8.10 15.47
CA LYS A 67 -5.08 9.49 14.98
C LYS A 67 -4.28 9.68 13.71
N GLY A 68 -3.01 9.27 13.69
CA GLY A 68 -2.12 9.41 12.55
C GLY A 68 -2.67 8.76 11.29
N MET A 69 -3.25 7.55 11.39
CA MET A 69 -3.85 6.85 10.26
C MET A 69 -4.98 7.65 9.58
N THR A 70 -5.76 8.41 10.32
CA THR A 70 -6.84 9.24 9.74
C THR A 70 -6.35 10.57 9.16
N GLU A 71 -5.10 10.93 9.39
CA GLU A 71 -4.51 12.21 8.97
C GLU A 71 -3.47 12.08 7.85
N ILE A 72 -3.06 10.86 7.49
CA ILE A 72 -2.10 10.62 6.42
C ILE A 72 -2.77 10.42 5.05
N SER A 73 -2.01 10.69 4.00
CA SER A 73 -2.30 10.28 2.63
C SER A 73 -1.07 9.55 2.10
N LEU A 74 -1.24 8.31 1.69
CA LEU A 74 -0.15 7.47 1.18
C LEU A 74 -0.24 7.37 -0.35
N GLU A 75 0.82 7.79 -1.02
CA GLU A 75 1.04 7.50 -2.44
C GLU A 75 1.68 6.10 -2.56
N GLY A 76 0.84 5.06 -2.61
CA GLY A 76 1.28 3.67 -2.55
C GLY A 76 1.27 2.96 -3.90
N LEU A 77 1.71 1.70 -3.88
CA LEU A 77 1.64 0.78 -5.03
C LEU A 77 0.19 0.51 -5.45
N THR A 78 -0.72 0.50 -4.49
CA THR A 78 -2.14 0.23 -4.72
C THR A 78 -2.97 1.49 -4.93
N GLY A 79 -2.33 2.64 -5.12
CA GLY A 79 -2.93 3.95 -5.36
C GLY A 79 -2.71 4.93 -4.22
N THR A 80 -3.36 6.07 -4.32
CA THR A 80 -3.42 7.05 -3.23
C THR A 80 -4.44 6.57 -2.21
N ILE A 81 -4.01 6.40 -0.97
CA ILE A 81 -4.82 5.83 0.11
C ILE A 81 -4.97 6.83 1.24
N THR A 82 -6.21 7.05 1.66
CA THR A 82 -6.57 7.72 2.91
C THR A 82 -7.44 6.80 3.75
N TRP A 83 -7.64 7.12 5.01
CA TRP A 83 -8.47 6.29 5.92
C TRP A 83 -9.57 7.14 6.56
N THR A 84 -10.76 6.56 6.59
CA THR A 84 -11.91 7.19 7.26
C THR A 84 -11.78 7.11 8.79
N ALA A 85 -12.61 7.85 9.50
CA ALA A 85 -12.66 7.81 10.97
C ALA A 85 -13.05 6.41 11.51
N SER A 86 -13.74 5.59 10.73
CA SER A 86 -14.05 4.19 11.05
C SER A 86 -12.92 3.22 10.78
N GLY A 87 -11.79 3.69 10.18
CA GLY A 87 -10.62 2.87 9.86
C GLY A 87 -10.66 2.19 8.50
N GLU A 88 -11.63 2.52 7.65
CA GLU A 88 -11.72 1.97 6.31
C GLU A 88 -10.79 2.72 5.35
N PRO A 89 -10.02 1.99 4.51
CA PRO A 89 -9.21 2.62 3.48
C PRO A 89 -10.11 3.17 2.36
N ASP A 90 -9.81 4.38 1.91
CA ASP A 90 -10.40 5.00 0.73
C ASP A 90 -9.34 5.01 -0.38
N LYS A 91 -9.52 4.19 -1.38
CA LYS A 91 -8.65 4.09 -2.56
C LYS A 91 -9.42 3.62 -3.79
N GLU A 92 -8.99 4.10 -4.96
CA GLU A 92 -9.63 3.73 -6.23
C GLU A 92 -9.16 2.35 -6.73
N PRO A 93 -10.07 1.51 -7.23
CA PRO A 93 -9.69 0.25 -7.88
C PRO A 93 -9.11 0.51 -9.28
N LYS A 94 -8.22 -0.38 -9.72
CA LYS A 94 -7.68 -0.39 -11.08
C LYS A 94 -8.38 -1.44 -11.94
N ALA A 95 -8.69 -1.10 -13.18
CA ALA A 95 -9.25 -2.05 -14.13
C ALA A 95 -8.14 -2.91 -14.74
N VAL A 96 -8.34 -4.22 -14.75
CA VAL A 96 -7.47 -5.17 -15.45
C VAL A 96 -8.30 -6.13 -16.28
N LYS A 97 -7.71 -6.63 -17.36
CA LYS A 97 -8.22 -7.77 -18.13
C LYS A 97 -7.35 -9.00 -17.86
N ILE A 98 -7.90 -10.17 -18.12
CA ILE A 98 -7.15 -11.42 -18.04
C ILE A 98 -6.80 -11.83 -19.47
N GLU A 99 -5.51 -11.89 -19.76
CA GLU A 99 -4.98 -12.34 -21.04
C GLU A 99 -3.93 -13.42 -20.80
N ASN A 100 -4.07 -14.56 -21.47
CA ASN A 100 -3.12 -15.69 -21.36
C ASN A 100 -2.87 -16.13 -19.89
N GLY A 101 -3.88 -16.04 -19.03
CA GLY A 101 -3.77 -16.42 -17.63
C GLY A 101 -3.08 -15.41 -16.71
N ALA A 102 -2.80 -14.20 -17.20
CA ALA A 102 -2.20 -13.12 -16.43
C ALA A 102 -3.10 -11.87 -16.39
N TYR A 103 -2.96 -11.08 -15.34
CA TYR A 103 -3.60 -9.76 -15.27
C TYR A 103 -2.81 -8.76 -16.11
N THR A 104 -3.51 -8.04 -16.96
CA THR A 104 -2.96 -6.97 -17.80
C THR A 104 -3.68 -5.67 -17.48
N ALA A 105 -2.95 -4.60 -17.18
CA ALA A 105 -3.52 -3.29 -16.88
C ALA A 105 -4.34 -2.79 -18.08
N MET A 106 -5.46 -2.14 -17.78
CA MET A 106 -6.26 -1.41 -18.77
C MET A 106 -5.97 0.07 -18.58
N GLU A 107 -5.50 0.69 -19.64
CA GLU A 107 -5.31 2.15 -19.70
C GLU A 107 -6.66 2.88 -19.88
#